data_64829e48bacd65cf985a882fbba0222b
#
_entry.id   64829e48bacd65cf985a882fbba0222b
#
_cell.length_a   1.000
_cell.length_b   1.000
_cell.length_c   1.000
_cell.angle_alpha   90.00
_cell.angle_beta   90.00
_cell.angle_gamma   90.00
#
_symmetry.space_group_name_H-M   'P 1'
#
loop_
_entity.id
_entity.type
_entity.pdbx_description
1 polymer ?
#
loop_
_entity_poly.entity_id
_entity_poly.type
_entity_poly.pdbx_seq_one_letter_code
_entity_poly.pdbx_strand_id
1 'polypeptide(L)'
;NMLLAPIRHALIAIFLIASWPVFGWAQSQPLAVPALTGHVMDQTGTLSANDIRALEGQLVALEKSRGSQVVVLMVPTTAPEDIAAYANRVGNQWKIGRRDVGDGVLVVVAKNDRKMRIEVAKLLEGAIPDIAAARIIDGAMKPRFQQGDFAGGLSAAVTQIGARIAGEALPAP
;
A
#
# COMPACT_ATOMS: atom_id res chain seq x y z
N ASN A 1 40.25 -75.82 38.41
CA ASN A 1 39.25 -75.55 37.39
C ASN A 1 38.76 -74.14 37.57
N MET A 2 39.39 -73.24 36.83
CA MET A 2 39.00 -71.80 36.86
C MET A 2 38.13 -71.50 35.62
N LEU A 3 36.95 -71.16 35.85
CA LEU A 3 36.04 -70.64 34.80
C LEU A 3 36.23 -69.16 34.70
N LEU A 4 36.81 -68.72 33.63
CA LEU A 4 36.91 -67.30 33.23
C LEU A 4 35.60 -66.85 32.57
N ALA A 5 34.89 -65.94 33.20
CA ALA A 5 33.76 -65.32 32.60
C ALA A 5 34.20 -64.15 31.71
N PRO A 6 33.75 -64.06 30.49
CA PRO A 6 34.09 -62.89 29.64
C PRO A 6 33.27 -61.62 30.02
N ILE A 7 34.02 -60.60 30.30
CA ILE A 7 33.46 -59.26 30.52
C ILE A 7 32.92 -58.75 29.18
N ARG A 8 31.60 -58.66 29.11
CA ARG A 8 30.93 -58.00 27.95
C ARG A 8 31.00 -56.48 28.14
N HIS A 9 31.88 -55.86 27.39
CA HIS A 9 31.91 -54.41 27.28
C HIS A 9 30.70 -53.99 26.46
N ALA A 10 29.68 -53.44 27.13
CA ALA A 10 28.59 -52.73 26.41
C ALA A 10 29.10 -51.37 26.00
N LEU A 11 29.39 -51.22 24.74
CA LEU A 11 29.63 -49.91 24.13
C LEU A 11 28.31 -49.17 24.04
N ILE A 12 28.08 -48.25 24.97
CA ILE A 12 26.99 -47.30 24.88
C ILE A 12 27.41 -46.22 23.87
N ALA A 13 26.91 -46.34 22.65
CA ALA A 13 27.03 -45.28 21.67
C ALA A 13 26.09 -44.14 22.07
N ILE A 14 26.64 -43.12 22.69
CA ILE A 14 25.92 -41.88 22.96
C ILE A 14 25.79 -41.17 21.60
N PHE A 15 24.59 -41.26 21.00
CA PHE A 15 24.21 -40.42 19.87
C PHE A 15 23.98 -39.00 20.42
N LEU A 16 25.00 -38.16 20.34
CA LEU A 16 24.86 -36.72 20.48
C LEU A 16 24.07 -36.20 19.26
N ILE A 17 22.77 -36.15 19.37
CA ILE A 17 21.92 -35.41 18.42
C ILE A 17 22.27 -33.94 18.63
N ALA A 18 23.16 -33.43 17.80
CA ALA A 18 23.42 -32.02 17.69
C ALA A 18 22.11 -31.37 17.18
N SER A 19 21.29 -30.88 18.11
CA SER A 19 20.18 -30.00 17.76
C SER A 19 20.76 -28.69 17.26
N TRP A 20 20.94 -28.59 15.98
CA TRP A 20 21.25 -27.35 15.31
C TRP A 20 19.99 -26.48 15.44
N PRO A 21 20.08 -25.28 16.01
CA PRO A 21 18.95 -24.38 15.98
C PRO A 21 18.70 -24.07 14.50
N VAL A 22 17.60 -24.57 14.01
CA VAL A 22 17.07 -24.10 12.72
C VAL A 22 16.65 -22.67 12.97
N PHE A 23 17.55 -21.71 12.69
CA PHE A 23 17.18 -20.33 12.55
C PHE A 23 16.26 -20.29 11.33
N GLY A 24 14.97 -20.51 11.57
CA GLY A 24 13.97 -20.24 10.58
C GLY A 24 14.08 -18.75 10.25
N TRP A 25 14.45 -18.45 9.02
CA TRP A 25 14.36 -17.09 8.52
C TRP A 25 12.88 -16.72 8.58
N ALA A 26 12.51 -15.96 9.60
CA ALA A 26 11.17 -15.43 9.69
C ALA A 26 11.00 -14.48 8.51
N GLN A 27 10.30 -14.93 7.46
CA GLN A 27 9.92 -14.07 6.36
C GLN A 27 9.00 -13.00 6.95
N SER A 28 9.36 -11.72 6.73
CA SER A 28 8.51 -10.62 7.13
C SER A 28 7.16 -10.75 6.46
N GLN A 29 6.09 -10.75 7.26
CA GLN A 29 4.73 -10.81 6.73
C GLN A 29 4.36 -9.47 6.09
N PRO A 30 3.61 -9.46 4.99
CA PRO A 30 3.02 -8.23 4.46
C PRO A 30 2.16 -7.53 5.54
N LEU A 31 2.13 -6.20 5.49
CA LEU A 31 1.30 -5.43 6.40
C LEU A 31 -0.18 -5.72 6.17
N ALA A 32 -0.95 -5.74 7.25
CA ALA A 32 -2.40 -5.86 7.16
C ALA A 32 -2.98 -4.67 6.38
N VAL A 33 -3.96 -4.94 5.51
CA VAL A 33 -4.69 -3.88 4.82
C VAL A 33 -5.58 -3.17 5.83
N PRO A 34 -5.49 -1.82 5.95
CA PRO A 34 -6.36 -1.08 6.85
C PRO A 34 -7.84 -1.20 6.43
N ALA A 35 -8.75 -1.01 7.37
CA ALA A 35 -10.17 -0.88 7.03
C ALA A 35 -10.40 0.41 6.25
N LEU A 36 -11.21 0.35 5.19
CA LEU A 36 -11.61 1.53 4.42
C LEU A 36 -12.70 2.28 5.19
N THR A 37 -12.36 3.43 5.77
CA THR A 37 -13.25 4.21 6.63
C THR A 37 -13.65 5.57 6.03
N GLY A 38 -13.08 5.95 4.90
CA GLY A 38 -13.34 7.22 4.23
C GLY A 38 -12.51 7.34 2.96
N HIS A 39 -12.52 8.51 2.34
CA HIS A 39 -11.70 8.80 1.16
C HIS A 39 -10.27 9.20 1.54
N VAL A 40 -10.03 9.61 2.78
CA VAL A 40 -8.71 10.00 3.28
C VAL A 40 -8.41 9.23 4.54
N MET A 41 -7.33 8.46 4.52
CA MET A 41 -6.85 7.73 5.68
C MET A 41 -5.38 8.04 5.90
N ASP A 42 -5.07 8.70 7.01
CA ASP A 42 -3.72 9.07 7.40
C ASP A 42 -3.34 8.35 8.69
N GLN A 43 -2.55 7.28 8.56
CA GLN A 43 -2.02 6.52 9.69
C GLN A 43 -0.76 7.16 10.29
N THR A 44 -0.28 8.25 9.71
CA THR A 44 0.97 8.90 10.12
C THR A 44 0.74 10.12 11.02
N GLY A 45 -0.48 10.59 11.14
CA GLY A 45 -0.81 11.81 11.88
C GLY A 45 -0.20 13.08 11.29
N THR A 46 0.07 13.08 9.97
CA THR A 46 0.70 14.20 9.26
C THR A 46 -0.30 15.29 8.91
N LEU A 47 -1.50 14.90 8.49
CA LEU A 47 -2.56 15.83 8.08
C LEU A 47 -3.34 16.31 9.30
N SER A 48 -3.63 17.60 9.35
CA SER A 48 -4.54 18.15 10.35
C SER A 48 -5.99 17.69 10.11
N ALA A 49 -6.85 17.80 11.12
CA ALA A 49 -8.27 17.51 10.96
C ALA A 49 -8.92 18.39 9.87
N ASN A 50 -8.50 19.66 9.76
CA ASN A 50 -8.97 20.56 8.70
C ASN A 50 -8.49 20.13 7.32
N ASP A 51 -7.23 19.69 7.19
CA ASP A 51 -6.68 19.16 5.94
C ASP A 51 -7.43 17.91 5.47
N ILE A 52 -7.70 16.99 6.39
CA ILE A 52 -8.48 15.77 6.10
C ILE A 52 -9.88 16.13 5.63
N ARG A 53 -10.57 17.05 6.32
CA ARG A 53 -11.92 17.47 5.91
C ARG A 53 -11.93 18.14 4.53
N ALA A 54 -10.98 19.02 4.26
CA ALA A 54 -10.89 19.70 2.97
C ALA A 54 -10.61 18.69 1.83
N LEU A 55 -9.70 17.77 2.04
CA LEU A 55 -9.34 16.73 1.07
C LEU A 55 -10.51 15.75 0.87
N GLU A 56 -11.15 15.31 1.96
CA GLU A 56 -12.36 14.47 1.90
C GLU A 56 -13.47 15.15 1.08
N GLY A 57 -13.70 16.43 1.32
CA GLY A 57 -14.67 17.22 0.54
C GLY A 57 -14.36 17.28 -0.95
N GLN A 58 -13.09 17.44 -1.30
CA GLN A 58 -12.62 17.44 -2.69
C GLN A 58 -12.85 16.07 -3.36
N LEU A 59 -12.55 14.99 -2.67
CA LEU A 59 -12.71 13.62 -3.17
C LEU A 59 -14.19 13.23 -3.29
N VAL A 60 -15.02 13.60 -2.34
CA VAL A 60 -16.48 13.40 -2.39
C VAL A 60 -17.08 14.17 -3.56
N ALA A 61 -16.68 15.43 -3.79
CA ALA A 61 -17.14 16.21 -4.92
C ALA A 61 -16.77 15.58 -6.27
N LEU A 62 -15.57 15.05 -6.37
CA LEU A 62 -15.12 14.33 -7.57
C LEU A 62 -15.96 13.08 -7.83
N GLU A 63 -16.22 12.28 -6.81
CA GLU A 63 -17.07 11.09 -6.90
C GLU A 63 -18.50 11.44 -7.32
N LYS A 64 -19.08 12.47 -6.73
CA LYS A 64 -20.43 12.95 -7.10
C LYS A 64 -20.52 13.43 -8.54
N SER A 65 -19.50 14.12 -9.02
CA SER A 65 -19.52 14.70 -10.37
C SER A 65 -19.16 13.71 -11.48
N ARG A 66 -18.31 12.72 -11.18
CA ARG A 66 -17.74 11.79 -12.17
C ARG A 66 -18.07 10.32 -11.91
N GLY A 67 -18.50 9.98 -10.71
CA GLY A 67 -18.73 8.60 -10.27
C GLY A 67 -17.48 7.86 -9.82
N SER A 68 -16.29 8.33 -10.19
CA SER A 68 -15.03 7.68 -9.87
C SER A 68 -14.65 7.87 -8.41
N GLN A 69 -14.36 6.77 -7.72
CA GLN A 69 -13.92 6.79 -6.34
C GLN A 69 -12.39 6.94 -6.28
N VAL A 70 -11.93 8.03 -5.68
CA VAL A 70 -10.51 8.28 -5.41
C VAL A 70 -10.28 8.26 -3.91
N VAL A 71 -9.32 7.47 -3.46
CA VAL A 71 -8.98 7.29 -2.04
C VAL A 71 -7.51 7.61 -1.83
N VAL A 72 -7.21 8.28 -0.73
CA VAL A 72 -5.84 8.61 -0.30
C VAL A 72 -5.51 7.82 0.97
N LEU A 73 -4.40 7.11 0.94
CA LEU A 73 -3.86 6.38 2.07
C LEU A 73 -2.43 6.81 2.35
N MET A 74 -2.18 7.36 3.54
CA MET A 74 -0.83 7.62 4.06
C MET A 74 -0.48 6.59 5.12
N VAL A 75 0.65 5.93 4.93
CA VAL A 75 1.21 4.94 5.85
C VAL A 75 2.67 5.29 6.16
N PRO A 76 3.22 4.84 7.30
CA PRO A 76 4.64 5.07 7.59
C PRO A 76 5.56 4.39 6.59
N THR A 77 5.25 3.15 6.23
CA THR A 77 6.02 2.31 5.31
C THR A 77 5.12 1.26 4.68
N THR A 78 5.51 0.73 3.54
CA THR A 78 4.88 -0.45 2.94
C THR A 78 5.75 -1.71 3.07
N ALA A 79 6.96 -1.57 3.65
CA ALA A 79 7.86 -2.71 3.82
C ALA A 79 7.17 -3.87 4.54
N PRO A 80 7.42 -5.12 4.16
CA PRO A 80 8.44 -5.60 3.23
C PRO A 80 8.06 -5.54 1.74
N GLU A 81 6.83 -5.16 1.40
CA GLU A 81 6.42 -5.01 -0.01
C GLU A 81 6.96 -3.71 -0.61
N ASP A 82 7.22 -3.72 -1.92
CA ASP A 82 7.34 -2.47 -2.64
C ASP A 82 5.97 -1.76 -2.70
N ILE A 83 5.99 -0.46 -2.92
CA ILE A 83 4.77 0.34 -2.86
C ILE A 83 3.76 -0.03 -3.94
N ALA A 84 4.21 -0.46 -5.11
CA ALA A 84 3.31 -0.86 -6.19
C ALA A 84 2.55 -2.15 -5.84
N ALA A 85 3.23 -3.15 -5.31
CA ALA A 85 2.61 -4.39 -4.84
C ALA A 85 1.63 -4.14 -3.69
N TYR A 86 2.03 -3.32 -2.73
CA TYR A 86 1.17 -2.93 -1.61
C TYR A 86 -0.10 -2.20 -2.09
N ALA A 87 0.06 -1.20 -2.93
CA ALA A 87 -1.07 -0.42 -3.45
C ALA A 87 -2.04 -1.29 -4.27
N ASN A 88 -1.52 -2.20 -5.08
CA ASN A 88 -2.35 -3.14 -5.84
C ASN A 88 -3.15 -4.06 -4.92
N ARG A 89 -2.52 -4.62 -3.89
CA ARG A 89 -3.17 -5.49 -2.92
C ARG A 89 -4.25 -4.75 -2.13
N VAL A 90 -3.98 -3.53 -1.67
CA VAL A 90 -4.96 -2.69 -0.95
C VAL A 90 -6.13 -2.33 -1.86
N GLY A 91 -5.85 -1.85 -3.06
CA GLY A 91 -6.88 -1.47 -4.03
C GLY A 91 -7.80 -2.63 -4.39
N ASN A 92 -7.25 -3.82 -4.57
CA ASN A 92 -8.02 -5.04 -4.85
C ASN A 92 -8.87 -5.48 -3.66
N GLN A 93 -8.33 -5.38 -2.44
CA GLN A 93 -9.09 -5.76 -1.24
C GLN A 93 -10.22 -4.77 -0.95
N TRP A 94 -9.98 -3.49 -1.14
CA TRP A 94 -11.01 -2.46 -0.95
C TRP A 94 -12.02 -2.39 -2.08
N LYS A 95 -11.70 -2.94 -3.25
CA LYS A 95 -12.56 -2.86 -4.45
C LYS A 95 -12.97 -1.42 -4.76
N ILE A 96 -11.97 -0.53 -4.80
CA ILE A 96 -12.21 0.89 -5.03
C ILE A 96 -12.82 1.13 -6.40
N GLY A 97 -13.83 2.00 -6.45
CA GLY A 97 -14.57 2.32 -7.65
C GLY A 97 -15.94 1.66 -7.70
N ARG A 98 -16.72 2.01 -8.69
CA ARG A 98 -18.04 1.41 -8.90
C ARG A 98 -17.89 -0.05 -9.33
N ARG A 99 -18.68 -0.93 -8.74
CA ARG A 99 -18.53 -2.38 -8.85
C ARG A 99 -18.45 -2.88 -10.29
N ASP A 100 -19.34 -2.42 -11.17
CA ASP A 100 -19.41 -2.90 -12.55
C ASP A 100 -18.70 -1.96 -13.53
N VAL A 101 -18.08 -0.90 -13.05
CA VAL A 101 -17.35 0.07 -13.87
C VAL A 101 -15.84 -0.08 -13.70
N GLY A 102 -15.34 -0.25 -12.48
CA GLY A 102 -13.91 -0.39 -12.21
C GLY A 102 -13.17 0.94 -12.39
N ASP A 103 -13.71 2.03 -11.85
CA ASP A 103 -13.23 3.39 -12.00
C ASP A 103 -12.65 3.96 -10.70
N GLY A 104 -11.93 3.15 -9.96
CA GLY A 104 -11.27 3.55 -8.73
C GLY A 104 -9.83 4.00 -8.93
N VAL A 105 -9.37 4.90 -8.07
CA VAL A 105 -7.97 5.34 -7.96
C VAL A 105 -7.56 5.36 -6.50
N LEU A 106 -6.39 4.78 -6.21
CA LEU A 106 -5.80 4.78 -4.89
C LEU A 106 -4.46 5.53 -4.92
N VAL A 107 -4.37 6.60 -4.13
CA VAL A 107 -3.10 7.32 -3.92
C VAL A 107 -2.49 6.83 -2.61
N VAL A 108 -1.32 6.20 -2.69
CA VAL A 108 -0.58 5.71 -1.52
C VAL A 108 0.65 6.56 -1.30
N VAL A 109 0.83 7.02 -0.07
CA VAL A 109 2.05 7.70 0.39
C VAL A 109 2.68 6.87 1.49
N ALA A 110 3.87 6.35 1.25
CA ALA A 110 4.72 5.72 2.26
C ALA A 110 5.71 6.78 2.77
N LYS A 111 5.32 7.48 3.83
CA LYS A 111 5.99 8.71 4.27
C LYS A 111 7.46 8.49 4.63
N ASN A 112 7.76 7.47 5.42
CA ASN A 112 9.13 7.19 5.87
C ASN A 112 10.00 6.65 4.74
N ASP A 113 9.41 5.95 3.78
CA ASP A 113 10.10 5.43 2.60
C ASP A 113 10.29 6.51 1.52
N ARG A 114 9.63 7.66 1.66
CA ARG A 114 9.58 8.74 0.67
C ARG A 114 9.15 8.25 -0.71
N LYS A 115 8.15 7.39 -0.73
CA LYS A 115 7.60 6.80 -1.94
C LYS A 115 6.11 7.10 -2.06
N MET A 116 5.66 7.28 -3.27
CA MET A 116 4.26 7.50 -3.62
C MET A 116 3.86 6.61 -4.78
N ARG A 117 2.61 6.19 -4.81
CA ARG A 117 2.03 5.40 -5.89
C ARG A 117 0.61 5.88 -6.17
N ILE A 118 0.27 6.01 -7.44
CA ILE A 118 -1.10 6.18 -7.90
C ILE A 118 -1.50 4.86 -8.56
N GLU A 119 -2.33 4.09 -7.88
CA GLU A 119 -2.85 2.83 -8.37
C GLU A 119 -4.19 3.08 -9.05
N VAL A 120 -4.31 2.68 -10.32
CA VAL A 120 -5.43 3.04 -11.18
C VAL A 120 -6.16 1.77 -11.59
N ALA A 121 -7.49 1.74 -11.41
CA ALA A 121 -8.30 0.65 -11.90
C ALA A 121 -8.28 0.58 -13.43
N LYS A 122 -8.51 -0.61 -13.96
CA LYS A 122 -8.31 -0.92 -15.39
C LYS A 122 -9.02 0.05 -16.34
N LEU A 123 -10.26 0.45 -16.01
CA LEU A 123 -11.03 1.35 -16.86
C LEU A 123 -10.38 2.73 -17.00
N LEU A 124 -9.64 3.18 -16.00
CA LEU A 124 -9.00 4.49 -15.97
C LEU A 124 -7.55 4.49 -16.46
N GLU A 125 -6.99 3.36 -16.82
CA GLU A 125 -5.60 3.27 -17.30
C GLU A 125 -5.36 4.10 -18.57
N GLY A 126 -6.37 4.27 -19.41
CA GLY A 126 -6.30 5.17 -20.57
C GLY A 126 -6.24 6.64 -20.19
N ALA A 127 -7.01 7.05 -19.18
CA ALA A 127 -7.03 8.42 -18.67
C ALA A 127 -5.77 8.76 -17.87
N ILE A 128 -5.30 7.81 -17.07
CA ILE A 128 -4.14 7.94 -16.18
C ILE A 128 -3.17 6.79 -16.44
N PRO A 129 -2.49 6.79 -17.61
CA PRO A 129 -1.43 5.81 -17.85
C PRO A 129 -0.25 6.04 -16.90
N ASP A 130 0.62 5.05 -16.77
CA ASP A 130 1.76 5.07 -15.84
C ASP A 130 2.61 6.34 -15.95
N ILE A 131 2.85 6.81 -17.18
CA ILE A 131 3.62 8.04 -17.39
C ILE A 131 2.89 9.28 -16.84
N ALA A 132 1.58 9.34 -16.95
CA ALA A 132 0.78 10.43 -16.38
C ALA A 132 0.78 10.38 -14.86
N ALA A 133 0.63 9.18 -14.28
CA ALA A 133 0.74 8.99 -12.84
C ALA A 133 2.12 9.43 -12.31
N ALA A 134 3.18 9.05 -13.00
CA ALA A 134 4.54 9.47 -12.65
C ALA A 134 4.72 11.01 -12.70
N ARG A 135 4.15 11.67 -13.70
CA ARG A 135 4.19 13.14 -13.81
C ARG A 135 3.41 13.83 -12.70
N ILE A 136 2.29 13.28 -12.28
CA ILE A 136 1.52 13.81 -11.14
C ILE A 136 2.36 13.69 -9.86
N ILE A 137 2.99 12.55 -9.62
CA ILE A 137 3.85 12.34 -8.47
C ILE A 137 5.02 13.32 -8.49
N ASP A 138 5.74 13.41 -9.59
CA ASP A 138 6.95 14.22 -9.71
C ASP A 138 6.67 15.73 -9.72
N GLY A 139 5.56 16.16 -10.30
CA GLY A 139 5.24 17.57 -10.47
C GLY A 139 4.33 18.16 -9.39
N ALA A 140 3.37 17.38 -8.88
CA ALA A 140 2.40 17.86 -7.90
C ALA A 140 2.75 17.47 -6.46
N MET A 141 3.21 16.23 -6.23
CA MET A 141 3.40 15.69 -4.88
C MET A 141 4.80 15.94 -4.34
N LYS A 142 5.83 15.45 -5.04
CA LYS A 142 7.23 15.51 -4.55
C LYS A 142 7.68 16.91 -4.16
N PRO A 143 7.52 17.97 -4.99
CA PRO A 143 8.02 19.29 -4.61
C PRO A 143 7.38 19.82 -3.34
N ARG A 144 6.08 19.60 -3.15
CA ARG A 144 5.36 20.04 -1.97
C ARG A 144 5.69 19.20 -0.74
N PHE A 145 5.83 17.88 -0.90
CA PHE A 145 6.23 16.98 0.19
C PHE A 145 7.64 17.30 0.71
N GLN A 146 8.55 17.66 -0.18
CA GLN A 146 9.89 18.10 0.20
C GLN A 146 9.89 19.38 1.07
N GLN A 147 8.87 20.21 0.93
CA GLN A 147 8.64 21.41 1.76
C GLN A 147 7.79 21.10 3.01
N GLY A 148 7.41 19.86 3.23
CA GLY A 148 6.52 19.48 4.33
C GLY A 148 5.05 19.76 4.07
N ASP A 149 4.67 20.21 2.88
CA ASP A 149 3.29 20.51 2.49
C ASP A 149 2.61 19.26 1.90
N PHE A 150 2.31 18.31 2.75
CA PHE A 150 1.64 17.07 2.33
C PHE A 150 0.21 17.31 1.88
N ALA A 151 -0.54 18.12 2.60
CA ALA A 151 -1.91 18.47 2.25
C ALA A 151 -1.99 19.14 0.87
N GLY A 152 -1.13 20.12 0.59
CA GLY A 152 -1.06 20.79 -0.70
C GLY A 152 -0.66 19.86 -1.83
N GLY A 153 0.28 18.95 -1.58
CA GLY A 153 0.71 17.97 -2.57
C GLY A 153 -0.38 16.97 -2.91
N LEU A 154 -1.12 16.49 -1.93
CA LEU A 154 -2.25 15.59 -2.15
C LEU A 154 -3.41 16.29 -2.86
N SER A 155 -3.75 17.51 -2.44
CA SER A 155 -4.80 18.30 -3.10
C SER A 155 -4.47 18.57 -4.58
N ALA A 156 -3.24 18.94 -4.88
CA ALA A 156 -2.79 19.16 -6.25
C ALA A 156 -2.85 17.87 -7.09
N ALA A 157 -2.45 16.74 -6.51
CA ALA A 157 -2.54 15.44 -7.18
C ALA A 157 -3.99 15.07 -7.47
N VAL A 158 -4.90 15.23 -6.54
CA VAL A 158 -6.34 14.95 -6.71
C VAL A 158 -6.94 15.84 -7.79
N THR A 159 -6.57 17.11 -7.85
CA THR A 159 -7.00 18.04 -8.90
C THR A 159 -6.57 17.53 -10.29
N GLN A 160 -5.35 17.08 -10.45
CA GLN A 160 -4.84 16.56 -11.73
C GLN A 160 -5.47 15.20 -12.09
N ILE A 161 -5.65 14.32 -11.12
CA ILE A 161 -6.38 13.06 -11.30
C ILE A 161 -7.81 13.36 -11.79
N GLY A 162 -8.50 14.26 -11.13
CA GLY A 162 -9.86 14.68 -11.49
C GLY A 162 -9.95 15.25 -12.90
N ALA A 163 -8.99 16.07 -13.31
CA ALA A 163 -8.93 16.64 -14.66
C ALA A 163 -8.78 15.56 -15.74
N ARG A 164 -7.98 14.54 -15.47
CA ARG A 164 -7.81 13.41 -16.39
C ARG A 164 -9.06 12.53 -16.47
N ILE A 165 -9.69 12.26 -15.36
CA ILE A 165 -10.97 11.51 -15.30
C ILE A 165 -12.05 12.30 -16.06
N ALA A 166 -12.08 13.62 -15.94
CA ALA A 166 -13.04 14.47 -16.63
C ALA A 166 -12.95 14.40 -18.16
N GLY A 167 -11.79 14.04 -18.71
CA GLY A 167 -11.58 13.82 -20.13
C GLY A 167 -12.11 12.49 -20.66
N GLU A 168 -12.56 11.60 -19.79
CA GLU A 168 -13.00 10.26 -20.18
C GLU A 168 -14.52 10.18 -20.29
N ALA A 169 -15.02 9.38 -21.23
CA ALA A 169 -16.43 9.05 -21.40
C ALA A 169 -16.81 7.90 -20.44
N LEU A 170 -16.95 8.20 -19.17
CA LEU A 170 -17.37 7.24 -18.15
C LEU A 170 -18.89 7.18 -18.03
N PRO A 171 -19.47 6.05 -17.55
CA PRO A 171 -20.87 6.00 -17.18
C PRO A 171 -21.21 7.10 -16.16
N ALA A 172 -22.40 7.71 -16.29
CA ALA A 172 -22.88 8.71 -15.35
C ALA A 172 -22.92 8.18 -13.91
N PRO A 173 -22.72 9.03 -12.91
CA PRO A 173 -22.78 8.67 -11.50
C PRO A 173 -24.15 8.10 -11.10
#